data_748cbba8be1fdeb9e3412e0deb7c77a1
#
_entry.id   748cbba8be1fdeb9e3412e0deb7c77a1
#
_cell.length_a   1.000
_cell.length_b   1.000
_cell.length_c   1.000
_cell.angle_alpha   90.00
_cell.angle_beta   90.00
_cell.angle_gamma   90.00
#
_symmetry.space_group_name_H-M   'P 1'
#
loop_
_entity.id
_entity.type
_entity.pdbx_description
1 polymer ?
#
loop_
_entity_poly.entity_id
_entity_poly.type
_entity_poly.pdbx_seq_one_letter_code
_entity_poly.pdbx_strand_id
1 'polypeptide(L)'
;MNIAASRKLINFISIIGLVISIGLTIYFINLGVFKDLNSLRGLVGDSIILGPIIFILIQILQVVIPIIPGGISTAAGVLIFGPYAGFIYNYVGICIGSIIIFLLGRRYGKPFILSMVSDKTYNKYVGWLDNQNRFEKLFALAIFLPVAPDDALCLMAGLTNISVKKYTWIILLAKPLSIFLYSMALIYDGHFLSGLLG
;
A
#
# COMPACT_ATOMS: atom_id res chain seq x y z
N MET A 1 20.64 -7.85 -14.81
CA MET A 1 19.38 -8.44 -14.31
C MET A 1 18.45 -8.68 -15.51
N ASN A 2 17.93 -9.91 -15.68
CA ASN A 2 17.01 -10.20 -16.79
C ASN A 2 15.60 -9.68 -16.42
N ILE A 3 15.20 -8.54 -16.99
CA ILE A 3 13.94 -7.85 -16.69
C ILE A 3 12.74 -8.77 -16.95
N ALA A 4 12.77 -9.56 -18.02
CA ALA A 4 11.67 -10.46 -18.39
C ALA A 4 11.49 -11.60 -17.34
N ALA A 5 12.58 -12.19 -16.88
CA ALA A 5 12.53 -13.21 -15.84
C ALA A 5 12.06 -12.63 -14.50
N SER A 6 12.56 -11.44 -14.13
CA SER A 6 12.12 -10.75 -12.91
C SER A 6 10.64 -10.39 -12.95
N ARG A 7 10.12 -9.90 -14.09
CA ARG A 7 8.68 -9.63 -14.26
C ARG A 7 7.83 -10.89 -14.15
N LYS A 8 8.26 -12.00 -14.78
CA LYS A 8 7.52 -13.28 -14.65
C LYS A 8 7.45 -13.75 -13.20
N LEU A 9 8.56 -13.66 -12.48
CA LEU A 9 8.62 -14.03 -11.07
C LEU A 9 7.71 -13.14 -10.21
N ILE A 10 7.77 -11.81 -10.38
CA ILE A 10 6.95 -10.87 -9.62
C ILE A 10 5.46 -11.08 -9.94
N ASN A 11 5.09 -11.24 -11.22
CA ASN A 11 3.70 -11.52 -11.61
C ASN A 11 3.22 -12.85 -11.02
N PHE A 12 4.04 -13.88 -11.02
CA PHE A 12 3.71 -15.17 -10.42
C PHE A 12 3.48 -15.06 -8.91
N ILE A 13 4.38 -14.38 -8.19
CA ILE A 13 4.24 -14.10 -6.76
C ILE A 13 2.97 -13.28 -6.48
N SER A 14 2.70 -12.25 -7.29
CA SER A 14 1.50 -11.41 -7.15
C SER A 14 0.20 -12.19 -7.38
N ILE A 15 0.16 -13.09 -8.38
CA ILE A 15 -0.99 -13.95 -8.64
C ILE A 15 -1.20 -14.93 -7.47
N ILE A 16 -0.13 -15.57 -6.98
CA ILE A 16 -0.22 -16.45 -5.81
C ILE A 16 -0.72 -15.68 -4.60
N GLY A 17 -0.16 -14.50 -4.34
CA GLY A 17 -0.59 -13.63 -3.24
C GLY A 17 -2.05 -13.22 -3.34
N LEU A 18 -2.52 -12.89 -4.56
CA LEU A 18 -3.93 -12.58 -4.81
C LEU A 18 -4.84 -13.79 -4.54
N VAL A 19 -4.47 -14.98 -5.02
CA VAL A 19 -5.22 -16.22 -4.78
C VAL A 19 -5.27 -16.55 -3.29
N ILE A 20 -4.14 -16.44 -2.59
CA ILE A 20 -4.07 -16.65 -1.13
C ILE A 20 -4.96 -15.62 -0.41
N SER A 21 -4.91 -14.34 -0.81
CA SER A 21 -5.72 -13.28 -0.21
C SER A 21 -7.21 -13.53 -0.39
N ILE A 22 -7.64 -13.94 -1.59
CA ILE A 22 -9.03 -14.31 -1.86
C ILE A 22 -9.42 -15.53 -1.03
N GLY A 23 -8.58 -16.57 -1.00
CA GLY A 23 -8.82 -17.76 -0.21
C GLY A 23 -8.95 -17.48 1.29
N LEU A 24 -8.08 -16.65 1.84
CA LEU A 24 -8.14 -16.21 3.24
C LEU A 24 -9.39 -15.37 3.50
N THR A 25 -9.77 -14.49 2.59
CA THR A 25 -10.99 -13.67 2.72
C THR A 25 -12.23 -14.56 2.76
N ILE A 26 -12.36 -15.54 1.85
CA ILE A 26 -13.46 -16.50 1.84
C ILE A 26 -13.44 -17.35 3.12
N TYR A 27 -12.28 -17.82 3.55
CA TYR A 27 -12.12 -18.59 4.78
C TYR A 27 -12.59 -17.80 6.01
N PHE A 28 -12.19 -16.53 6.14
CA PHE A 28 -12.63 -15.66 7.24
C PHE A 28 -14.11 -15.30 7.17
N ILE A 29 -14.70 -15.14 5.97
CA ILE A 29 -16.14 -14.96 5.80
C ILE A 29 -16.88 -16.21 6.30
N ASN A 30 -16.43 -17.40 5.94
CA ASN A 30 -17.04 -18.67 6.37
C ASN A 30 -16.91 -18.91 7.88
N LEU A 31 -15.83 -18.48 8.50
CA LEU A 31 -15.66 -18.50 9.96
C LEU A 31 -16.53 -17.46 10.68
N GLY A 32 -17.25 -16.62 9.95
CA GLY A 32 -18.07 -15.56 10.54
C GLY A 32 -17.27 -14.44 11.21
N VAL A 33 -15.97 -14.38 10.93
CA VAL A 33 -15.03 -13.42 11.54
C VAL A 33 -15.45 -11.96 11.25
N PHE A 34 -16.11 -11.72 10.11
CA PHE A 34 -16.63 -10.39 9.76
C PHE A 34 -18.01 -10.09 10.39
N LYS A 35 -18.64 -11.10 11.02
CA LYS A 35 -19.93 -10.92 11.71
C LYS A 35 -19.76 -10.47 13.16
N ASP A 36 -18.60 -10.74 13.75
CA ASP A 36 -18.29 -10.35 15.11
C ASP A 36 -16.88 -9.74 15.22
N LEU A 37 -16.82 -8.47 15.57
CA LEU A 37 -15.57 -7.74 15.78
C LEU A 37 -14.69 -8.32 16.90
N ASN A 38 -15.30 -9.04 17.86
CA ASN A 38 -14.55 -9.70 18.93
C ASN A 38 -13.80 -10.93 18.42
N SER A 39 -14.38 -11.66 17.44
CA SER A 39 -13.70 -12.78 16.77
C SER A 39 -12.50 -12.31 15.95
N LEU A 40 -12.58 -11.14 15.29
CA LEU A 40 -11.44 -10.50 14.61
C LEU A 40 -10.33 -10.14 15.59
N ARG A 41 -10.69 -9.56 16.73
CA ARG A 41 -9.72 -9.20 17.77
C ARG A 41 -9.05 -10.43 18.39
N GLY A 42 -9.77 -11.53 18.56
CA GLY A 42 -9.24 -12.80 19.06
C GLY A 42 -8.21 -13.44 18.11
N LEU A 43 -8.33 -13.24 16.78
CA LEU A 43 -7.35 -13.74 15.80
C LEU A 43 -6.00 -13.00 15.86
N VAL A 44 -6.01 -11.73 16.24
CA VAL A 44 -4.78 -10.93 16.40
C VAL A 44 -4.07 -11.27 17.73
N GLY A 45 -4.71 -12.10 18.56
CA GLY A 45 -4.24 -12.54 19.86
C GLY A 45 -4.45 -11.49 20.95
N ASP A 46 -4.51 -11.95 22.20
CA ASP A 46 -4.64 -11.09 23.39
C ASP A 46 -3.44 -10.16 23.62
N SER A 47 -2.45 -10.20 22.72
CA SER A 47 -1.26 -9.35 22.80
C SER A 47 -1.53 -7.99 22.14
N ILE A 48 -1.81 -7.00 22.97
CA ILE A 48 -1.98 -5.59 22.58
C ILE A 48 -0.78 -5.06 21.75
N ILE A 49 0.37 -5.69 21.82
CA ILE A 49 1.61 -5.24 21.16
C ILE A 49 1.93 -6.05 19.91
N LEU A 50 1.80 -7.37 19.94
CA LEU A 50 2.25 -8.25 18.85
C LEU A 50 1.39 -8.11 17.60
N GLY A 51 0.07 -7.99 17.74
CA GLY A 51 -0.85 -7.82 16.64
C GLY A 51 -0.56 -6.58 15.79
N PRO A 52 -0.46 -5.37 16.39
CA PRO A 52 -0.06 -4.17 15.67
C PRO A 52 1.30 -4.28 14.96
N ILE A 53 2.30 -4.88 15.60
CA ILE A 53 3.63 -5.05 15.00
C ILE A 53 3.55 -5.93 13.76
N ILE A 54 2.88 -7.10 13.84
CA ILE A 54 2.69 -8.00 12.71
C ILE A 54 1.93 -7.29 11.58
N PHE A 55 0.88 -6.54 11.91
CA PHE A 55 0.12 -5.81 10.92
C PHE A 55 0.95 -4.73 10.21
N ILE A 56 1.75 -3.95 10.95
CA ILE A 56 2.66 -2.96 10.37
C ILE A 56 3.68 -3.63 9.44
N LEU A 57 4.23 -4.79 9.82
CA LEU A 57 5.15 -5.55 8.97
C LEU A 57 4.47 -6.03 7.67
N ILE A 58 3.22 -6.50 7.76
CA ILE A 58 2.42 -6.87 6.58
C ILE A 58 2.19 -5.65 5.68
N GLN A 59 1.89 -4.49 6.26
CA GLN A 59 1.72 -3.25 5.49
C GLN A 59 3.01 -2.81 4.80
N ILE A 60 4.15 -2.93 5.45
CA ILE A 60 5.46 -2.66 4.83
C ILE A 60 5.70 -3.62 3.65
N LEU A 61 5.49 -4.91 3.88
CA LEU A 61 5.72 -5.94 2.85
C LEU A 61 4.84 -5.73 1.63
N GLN A 62 3.54 -5.42 1.80
CA GLN A 62 2.64 -5.22 0.66
C GLN A 62 2.97 -3.99 -0.19
N VAL A 63 3.50 -2.92 0.42
CA VAL A 63 3.97 -1.74 -0.34
C VAL A 63 5.23 -2.06 -1.13
N VAL A 64 6.14 -2.83 -0.53
CA VAL A 64 7.42 -3.21 -1.17
C VAL A 64 7.21 -4.29 -2.23
N ILE A 65 6.33 -5.24 -1.98
CA ILE A 65 5.99 -6.32 -2.91
C ILE A 65 4.47 -6.25 -3.12
N PRO A 66 3.98 -5.73 -4.27
CA PRO A 66 2.54 -5.52 -4.50
C PRO A 66 1.81 -6.86 -4.70
N ILE A 67 1.62 -7.60 -3.61
CA ILE A 67 0.94 -8.89 -3.56
C ILE A 67 -0.56 -8.68 -3.33
N ILE A 68 -0.90 -7.77 -2.41
CA ILE A 68 -2.27 -7.45 -2.00
C ILE A 68 -2.59 -6.02 -2.45
N PRO A 69 -3.78 -5.77 -3.02
CA PRO A 69 -4.21 -4.39 -3.28
C PRO A 69 -4.24 -3.58 -1.99
N GLY A 70 -3.53 -2.45 -1.94
CA GLY A 70 -3.35 -1.62 -0.75
C GLY A 70 -4.67 -1.19 -0.07
N GLY A 71 -5.74 -1.01 -0.84
CA GLY A 71 -7.07 -0.70 -0.30
C GLY A 71 -7.63 -1.79 0.61
N ILE A 72 -7.44 -3.07 0.25
CA ILE A 72 -7.93 -4.21 1.06
C ILE A 72 -7.22 -4.26 2.41
N SER A 73 -5.91 -4.11 2.43
CA SER A 73 -5.14 -4.16 3.67
C SER A 73 -5.39 -2.95 4.56
N THR A 74 -5.61 -1.76 3.96
CA THR A 74 -5.99 -0.56 4.69
C THR A 74 -7.35 -0.74 5.37
N ALA A 75 -8.33 -1.33 4.66
CA ALA A 75 -9.62 -1.68 5.23
C ALA A 75 -9.49 -2.67 6.39
N ALA A 76 -8.70 -3.74 6.21
CA ALA A 76 -8.46 -4.73 7.26
C ALA A 76 -7.91 -4.09 8.54
N GLY A 77 -6.98 -3.14 8.43
CA GLY A 77 -6.45 -2.41 9.57
C GLY A 77 -7.52 -1.67 10.35
N VAL A 78 -8.41 -0.97 9.64
CA VAL A 78 -9.52 -0.24 10.29
C VAL A 78 -10.54 -1.20 10.92
N LEU A 79 -10.85 -2.30 10.27
CA LEU A 79 -11.79 -3.30 10.78
C LEU A 79 -11.26 -4.03 12.04
N ILE A 80 -9.98 -4.39 12.03
CA ILE A 80 -9.35 -5.15 13.12
C ILE A 80 -9.07 -4.26 14.33
N PHE A 81 -8.46 -3.10 14.12
CA PHE A 81 -7.95 -2.25 15.20
C PHE A 81 -8.84 -1.02 15.49
N GLY A 82 -9.91 -0.84 14.70
CA GLY A 82 -10.76 0.34 14.78
C GLY A 82 -10.20 1.52 13.97
N PRO A 83 -11.01 2.59 13.81
CA PRO A 83 -10.69 3.68 12.89
C PRO A 83 -9.41 4.45 13.28
N TYR A 84 -9.18 4.71 14.55
CA TYR A 84 -8.01 5.48 15.00
C TYR A 84 -6.72 4.67 15.01
N ALA A 85 -6.70 3.51 15.68
CA ALA A 85 -5.51 2.67 15.77
C ALA A 85 -5.18 2.05 14.41
N GLY A 86 -6.20 1.58 13.66
CA GLY A 86 -6.02 1.07 12.30
C GLY A 86 -5.45 2.12 11.35
N PHE A 87 -5.90 3.38 11.44
CA PHE A 87 -5.31 4.48 10.68
C PHE A 87 -3.82 4.67 11.02
N ILE A 88 -3.47 4.72 12.30
CA ILE A 88 -2.08 4.92 12.75
C ILE A 88 -1.18 3.77 12.26
N TYR A 89 -1.62 2.51 12.39
CA TYR A 89 -0.83 1.35 11.97
C TYR A 89 -0.69 1.29 10.46
N ASN A 90 -1.75 1.58 9.71
CA ASN A 90 -1.70 1.74 8.26
C ASN A 90 -0.69 2.82 7.86
N TYR A 91 -0.81 4.00 8.47
CA TYR A 91 0.06 5.14 8.19
C TYR A 91 1.53 4.81 8.43
N VAL A 92 1.87 4.26 9.58
CA VAL A 92 3.25 3.87 9.92
C VAL A 92 3.79 2.84 8.92
N GLY A 93 3.05 1.77 8.67
CA GLY A 93 3.46 0.69 7.77
C GLY A 93 3.63 1.18 6.32
N ILE A 94 2.64 1.93 5.80
CA ILE A 94 2.68 2.46 4.43
C ILE A 94 3.81 3.49 4.27
N CYS A 95 4.05 4.39 5.23
CA CYS A 95 5.14 5.35 5.16
C CYS A 95 6.52 4.66 5.15
N ILE A 96 6.74 3.70 6.03
CA ILE A 96 7.99 2.93 6.07
C ILE A 96 8.18 2.16 4.77
N GLY A 97 7.14 1.45 4.29
CA GLY A 97 7.16 0.74 3.02
C GLY A 97 7.49 1.64 1.84
N SER A 98 6.89 2.85 1.78
CA SER A 98 7.15 3.85 0.73
C SER A 98 8.59 4.37 0.76
N ILE A 99 9.19 4.51 1.93
CA ILE A 99 10.60 4.89 2.05
C ILE A 99 11.52 3.75 1.56
N ILE A 100 11.19 2.52 1.93
CA ILE A 100 11.97 1.34 1.50
C ILE A 100 11.91 1.18 -0.02
N ILE A 101 10.72 1.23 -0.64
CA ILE A 101 10.58 1.06 -2.09
C ILE A 101 11.29 2.16 -2.87
N PHE A 102 11.26 3.41 -2.38
CA PHE A 102 12.03 4.51 -2.92
C PHE A 102 13.55 4.23 -2.88
N LEU A 103 14.07 3.77 -1.74
CA LEU A 103 15.50 3.44 -1.59
C LEU A 103 15.90 2.27 -2.49
N LEU A 104 15.04 1.27 -2.66
CA LEU A 104 15.24 0.17 -3.61
C LEU A 104 15.26 0.68 -5.05
N GLY A 105 14.32 1.55 -5.44
CA GLY A 105 14.31 2.21 -6.74
C GLY A 105 15.59 2.99 -7.01
N ARG A 106 16.08 3.71 -5.99
CA ARG A 106 17.34 4.47 -6.06
C ARG A 106 18.57 3.57 -6.22
N ARG A 107 18.61 2.48 -5.47
CA ARG A 107 19.76 1.55 -5.47
C ARG A 107 19.85 0.73 -6.75
N TYR A 108 18.71 0.21 -7.23
CA TYR A 108 18.66 -0.75 -8.34
C TYR A 108 18.27 -0.13 -9.67
N GLY A 109 17.75 1.09 -9.67
CA GLY A 109 17.48 1.89 -10.85
C GLY A 109 16.39 1.35 -11.78
N LYS A 110 16.42 1.85 -13.02
CA LYS A 110 15.41 1.56 -14.04
C LYS A 110 15.11 0.06 -14.28
N PRO A 111 16.10 -0.86 -14.32
CA PRO A 111 15.80 -2.29 -14.53
C PRO A 111 14.90 -2.88 -13.44
N PHE A 112 15.11 -2.50 -12.18
CA PHE A 112 14.30 -2.92 -11.05
C PHE A 112 12.88 -2.33 -11.13
N ILE A 113 12.78 -1.05 -11.43
CA ILE A 113 11.48 -0.38 -11.59
C ILE A 113 10.66 -1.03 -12.70
N LEU A 114 11.27 -1.28 -13.87
CA LEU A 114 10.61 -1.95 -14.99
C LEU A 114 10.24 -3.40 -14.69
N SER A 115 10.82 -4.05 -13.69
CA SER A 115 10.39 -5.38 -13.25
C SER A 115 9.13 -5.34 -12.39
N MET A 116 8.86 -4.23 -11.70
CA MET A 116 7.74 -4.08 -10.76
C MET A 116 6.58 -3.25 -11.32
N VAL A 117 6.88 -2.27 -12.18
CA VAL A 117 5.89 -1.35 -12.75
C VAL A 117 5.60 -1.73 -14.20
N SER A 118 4.31 -1.68 -14.61
CA SER A 118 3.95 -1.95 -16.00
C SER A 118 4.53 -0.89 -16.94
N ASP A 119 4.83 -1.29 -18.19
CA ASP A 119 5.34 -0.35 -19.21
C ASP A 119 4.38 0.82 -19.43
N LYS A 120 3.06 0.56 -19.39
CA LYS A 120 2.04 1.59 -19.52
C LYS A 120 2.16 2.64 -18.39
N THR A 121 2.29 2.19 -17.14
CA THR A 121 2.44 3.09 -15.99
C THR A 121 3.77 3.83 -16.04
N TYR A 122 4.87 3.13 -16.34
CA TYR A 122 6.18 3.76 -16.46
C TYR A 122 6.17 4.86 -17.52
N ASN A 123 5.69 4.57 -18.73
CA ASN A 123 5.68 5.53 -19.84
C ASN A 123 4.76 6.72 -19.57
N LYS A 124 3.68 6.54 -18.79
CA LYS A 124 2.78 7.64 -18.38
C LYS A 124 3.48 8.67 -17.49
N TYR A 125 4.35 8.22 -16.60
CA TYR A 125 4.94 9.10 -15.56
C TYR A 125 6.41 9.41 -15.78
N VAL A 126 7.12 8.74 -16.70
CA VAL A 126 8.56 8.94 -16.93
C VAL A 126 8.88 10.38 -17.33
N GLY A 127 8.02 11.04 -18.11
CA GLY A 127 8.22 12.44 -18.50
C GLY A 127 8.18 13.44 -17.33
N TRP A 128 7.70 13.02 -16.15
CA TRP A 128 7.79 13.86 -14.94
C TRP A 128 9.23 13.95 -14.42
N LEU A 129 10.05 12.95 -14.71
CA LEU A 129 11.42 12.83 -14.21
C LEU A 129 12.39 13.80 -14.89
N ASP A 130 12.01 14.36 -16.05
CA ASP A 130 12.88 15.24 -16.87
C ASP A 130 13.19 16.57 -16.18
N ASN A 131 12.31 17.03 -15.28
CA ASN A 131 12.49 18.27 -14.54
C ASN A 131 12.27 18.05 -13.04
N GLN A 132 13.33 18.20 -12.25
CA GLN A 132 13.34 17.95 -10.81
C GLN A 132 12.27 18.74 -10.06
N ASN A 133 12.15 20.06 -10.31
CA ASN A 133 11.19 20.92 -9.59
C ASN A 133 9.74 20.57 -9.96
N ARG A 134 9.51 20.23 -11.23
CA ARG A 134 8.21 19.80 -11.71
C ARG A 134 7.84 18.44 -11.11
N PHE A 135 8.80 17.51 -11.10
CA PHE A 135 8.60 16.18 -10.49
C PHE A 135 8.19 16.30 -9.03
N GLU A 136 8.92 17.05 -8.23
CA GLU A 136 8.66 17.17 -6.79
C GLU A 136 7.25 17.71 -6.48
N LYS A 137 6.79 18.70 -7.24
CA LYS A 137 5.44 19.26 -7.11
C LYS A 137 4.36 18.27 -7.53
N LEU A 138 4.52 17.63 -8.69
CA LEU A 138 3.56 16.65 -9.19
C LEU A 138 3.54 15.41 -8.33
N PHE A 139 4.68 14.96 -7.83
CA PHE A 139 4.80 13.85 -6.90
C PHE A 139 4.06 14.14 -5.58
N ALA A 140 4.34 15.30 -4.95
CA ALA A 140 3.66 15.68 -3.73
C ALA A 140 2.13 15.75 -3.92
N LEU A 141 1.67 16.33 -5.03
CA LEU A 141 0.25 16.42 -5.35
C LEU A 141 -0.37 15.03 -5.59
N ALA A 142 0.34 14.16 -6.32
CA ALA A 142 -0.14 12.82 -6.64
C ALA A 142 -0.24 11.91 -5.42
N ILE A 143 0.70 12.06 -4.45
CA ILE A 143 0.65 11.32 -3.17
C ILE A 143 -0.47 11.87 -2.26
N PHE A 144 -0.73 13.18 -2.32
CA PHE A 144 -1.79 13.82 -1.55
C PHE A 144 -3.18 13.42 -2.05
N LEU A 145 -3.35 13.29 -3.37
CA LEU A 145 -4.61 12.89 -4.00
C LEU A 145 -4.61 11.37 -4.25
N PRO A 146 -5.63 10.62 -3.81
CA PRO A 146 -5.68 9.15 -3.97
C PRO A 146 -6.06 8.74 -5.42
N VAL A 147 -5.46 9.37 -6.43
CA VAL A 147 -5.83 9.18 -7.86
C VAL A 147 -4.71 8.49 -8.66
N ALA A 148 -3.47 8.57 -8.18
CA ALA A 148 -2.30 8.03 -8.87
C ALA A 148 -1.82 6.71 -8.23
N PRO A 149 -1.12 5.84 -8.99
CA PRO A 149 -0.48 4.66 -8.43
C PRO A 149 0.73 5.08 -7.59
N ASP A 150 0.46 5.44 -6.33
CA ASP A 150 1.43 6.08 -5.43
C ASP A 150 2.67 5.22 -5.17
N ASP A 151 2.55 3.90 -5.03
CA ASP A 151 3.69 2.99 -4.85
C ASP A 151 4.60 2.97 -6.08
N ALA A 152 4.03 2.99 -7.30
CA ALA A 152 4.81 3.11 -8.53
C ALA A 152 5.54 4.45 -8.60
N LEU A 153 4.89 5.55 -8.19
CA LEU A 153 5.51 6.87 -8.13
C LEU A 153 6.61 6.95 -7.07
N CYS A 154 6.40 6.34 -5.91
CA CYS A 154 7.41 6.21 -4.86
C CYS A 154 8.66 5.47 -5.37
N LEU A 155 8.46 4.36 -6.09
CA LEU A 155 9.54 3.61 -6.71
C LEU A 155 10.27 4.43 -7.77
N MET A 156 9.53 5.12 -8.67
CA MET A 156 10.09 5.97 -9.73
C MET A 156 10.81 7.21 -9.20
N ALA A 157 10.40 7.75 -8.04
CA ALA A 157 11.09 8.83 -7.36
C ALA A 157 12.56 8.49 -7.05
N GLY A 158 12.86 7.19 -6.91
CA GLY A 158 14.24 6.69 -6.77
C GLY A 158 15.17 7.04 -7.93
N LEU A 159 14.65 7.28 -9.15
CA LEU A 159 15.44 7.71 -10.32
C LEU A 159 15.76 9.21 -10.32
N THR A 160 15.17 9.99 -9.43
CA THR A 160 15.36 11.44 -9.37
C THR A 160 16.44 11.83 -8.37
N ASN A 161 16.86 13.09 -8.40
CA ASN A 161 17.82 13.65 -7.45
C ASN A 161 17.17 14.17 -6.15
N ILE A 162 15.89 13.81 -5.89
CA ILE A 162 15.22 14.22 -4.65
C ILE A 162 15.97 13.68 -3.43
N SER A 163 16.26 14.53 -2.44
CA SER A 163 16.95 14.07 -1.24
C SER A 163 16.04 13.14 -0.42
N VAL A 164 16.62 12.14 0.25
CA VAL A 164 15.89 11.23 1.15
C VAL A 164 15.06 12.01 2.16
N LYS A 165 15.64 13.06 2.74
CA LYS A 165 14.96 13.93 3.72
C LYS A 165 13.72 14.58 3.13
N LYS A 166 13.82 15.18 1.93
CA LYS A 166 12.69 15.84 1.26
C LYS A 166 11.61 14.85 0.87
N TYR A 167 12.00 13.71 0.30
CA TYR A 167 11.09 12.63 -0.02
C TYR A 167 10.31 12.16 1.22
N THR A 168 11.01 11.88 2.33
CA THR A 168 10.39 11.44 3.59
C THR A 168 9.38 12.47 4.10
N TRP A 169 9.70 13.76 4.07
CA TRP A 169 8.75 14.80 4.47
C TRP A 169 7.51 14.84 3.57
N ILE A 170 7.67 14.70 2.25
CA ILE A 170 6.52 14.63 1.33
C ILE A 170 5.62 13.44 1.71
N ILE A 171 6.21 12.25 1.92
CA ILE A 171 5.44 11.06 2.29
C ILE A 171 4.70 11.27 3.62
N LEU A 172 5.39 11.73 4.66
CA LEU A 172 4.80 11.92 5.98
C LEU A 172 3.67 12.96 5.97
N LEU A 173 3.76 14.01 5.16
CA LEU A 173 2.75 15.08 5.13
C LEU A 173 1.61 14.81 4.15
N ALA A 174 1.88 14.14 3.04
CA ALA A 174 0.88 13.93 1.99
C ALA A 174 0.05 12.64 2.19
N LYS A 175 0.64 11.55 2.67
CA LYS A 175 -0.04 10.26 2.85
C LYS A 175 -1.19 10.24 3.88
N PRO A 176 -1.17 11.00 4.99
CA PRO A 176 -2.27 10.95 5.96
C PRO A 176 -3.64 11.20 5.32
N LEU A 177 -3.74 12.16 4.41
CA LEU A 177 -5.01 12.48 3.78
C LEU A 177 -5.49 11.36 2.87
N SER A 178 -4.62 10.82 2.02
CA SER A 178 -5.01 9.72 1.12
C SER A 178 -5.44 8.48 1.90
N ILE A 179 -4.71 8.09 2.96
CA ILE A 179 -5.07 6.96 3.82
C ILE A 179 -6.40 7.22 4.54
N PHE A 180 -6.61 8.44 5.03
CA PHE A 180 -7.86 8.84 5.69
C PHE A 180 -9.05 8.75 4.73
N LEU A 181 -8.92 9.27 3.50
CA LEU A 181 -9.97 9.21 2.49
C LEU A 181 -10.30 7.77 2.09
N TYR A 182 -9.29 6.92 1.91
CA TYR A 182 -9.49 5.50 1.67
C TYR A 182 -10.22 4.81 2.83
N SER A 183 -9.78 5.07 4.06
CA SER A 183 -10.40 4.48 5.26
C SER A 183 -11.85 4.91 5.41
N MET A 184 -12.16 6.19 5.15
CA MET A 184 -13.53 6.71 5.21
C MET A 184 -14.42 6.15 4.11
N ALA A 185 -13.94 6.11 2.86
CA ALA A 185 -14.69 5.52 1.74
C ALA A 185 -15.14 4.09 2.05
N LEU A 186 -14.23 3.27 2.61
CA LEU A 186 -14.52 1.88 2.94
C LEU A 186 -15.51 1.72 4.11
N ILE A 187 -15.49 2.63 5.09
CA ILE A 187 -16.46 2.63 6.18
C ILE A 187 -17.86 2.99 5.64
N TYR A 188 -17.95 4.01 4.77
CA TYR A 188 -19.23 4.42 4.18
C TYR A 188 -19.81 3.35 3.25
N ASP A 189 -19.00 2.75 2.38
CA ASP A 189 -19.43 1.65 1.50
C ASP A 189 -19.82 0.41 2.30
N GLY A 190 -19.13 0.10 3.39
CA GLY A 190 -19.47 -0.98 4.31
C GLY A 190 -20.83 -0.79 4.98
N HIS A 191 -21.16 0.42 5.40
CA HIS A 191 -22.49 0.76 5.94
C HIS A 191 -23.57 0.74 4.86
N PHE A 192 -23.26 1.16 3.64
CA PHE A 192 -24.18 1.09 2.51
C PHE A 192 -24.52 -0.35 2.13
N LEU A 193 -23.51 -1.24 2.09
CA LEU A 193 -23.70 -2.67 1.80
C LEU A 193 -24.45 -3.39 2.92
N SER A 194 -24.21 -3.07 4.18
CA SER A 194 -24.96 -3.66 5.30
C SER A 194 -26.43 -3.18 5.33
N GLY A 195 -26.70 -1.95 4.88
CA GLY A 195 -28.06 -1.44 4.75
C GLY A 195 -28.83 -1.99 3.54
N LEU A 196 -28.13 -2.55 2.52
CA LEU A 196 -28.72 -3.20 1.35
C LEU A 196 -28.99 -4.70 1.56
N LEU A 197 -28.26 -5.34 2.48
CA LEU A 197 -28.30 -6.78 2.74
C LEU A 197 -29.11 -7.14 4.02
N GLY A 198 -29.55 -6.18 4.77
CA GLY A 198 -30.46 -6.32 5.94
C GLY A 198 -31.82 -5.82 5.65
#